data_80e4223c57ab2f7f5ca416926213e6b0
#
_entry.id   80e4223c57ab2f7f5ca416926213e6b0
#
_cell.length_a   1.000
_cell.length_b   1.000
_cell.length_c   1.000
_cell.angle_alpha   90.00
_cell.angle_beta   90.00
_cell.angle_gamma   90.00
#
_symmetry.space_group_name_H-M   'P 1'
#
loop_
_entity.id
_entity.type
_entity.pdbx_description
1 polymer ?
#
loop_
_entity_poly.entity_id
_entity_poly.type
_entity_poly.pdbx_seq_one_letter_code
_entity_poly.pdbx_strand_id
1 'polypeptide(L)'
;MIYAKAGKAELEKEKQALDARYKEYEKMHLSLDMSRGKPGEAQLALSEGLLTVLNSGEQTVCEGIDCRNYGGFEGLPSLRKIFADLLELPEESIFLGNASSLELMFNTVARHMMFGAYKGATPWSAQGKIRFLCPPPGYDRHFAISQCMNMELIPVRMTPSGPDMDQVEELVKDEQVKGIWC
;
A
#
# COMPACT_ATOMS: atom_id res chain seq x y z
N MET A 1 -8.02 9.01 28.58
CA MET A 1 -7.46 10.19 29.31
C MET A 1 -6.65 11.03 28.35
N ILE A 2 -6.74 12.37 28.42
CA ILE A 2 -5.86 13.28 27.66
C ILE A 2 -4.73 13.69 28.61
N TYR A 3 -3.58 13.00 28.50
CA TYR A 3 -2.45 13.18 29.43
C TYR A 3 -1.96 14.65 29.55
N ALA A 4 -1.97 15.38 28.45
CA ALA A 4 -1.55 16.81 28.45
C ALA A 4 -2.41 17.72 29.33
N LYS A 5 -3.61 17.27 29.77
CA LYS A 5 -4.53 18.03 30.62
C LYS A 5 -4.66 17.45 32.02
N ALA A 6 -4.05 16.31 32.28
CA ALA A 6 -4.14 15.61 33.57
C ALA A 6 -3.22 16.22 34.63
N GLY A 7 -3.69 16.27 35.86
CA GLY A 7 -2.88 16.71 37.00
C GLY A 7 -1.83 15.68 37.42
N LYS A 8 -0.77 16.12 38.12
CA LYS A 8 0.33 15.24 38.54
C LYS A 8 -0.14 14.01 39.32
N ALA A 9 -1.06 14.17 40.25
CA ALA A 9 -1.58 13.05 41.06
C ALA A 9 -2.37 12.04 40.21
N GLU A 10 -3.09 12.51 39.20
CA GLU A 10 -3.84 11.66 38.28
C GLU A 10 -2.91 10.89 37.33
N LEU A 11 -1.86 11.55 36.83
CA LEU A 11 -0.81 10.90 36.04
C LEU A 11 -0.06 9.83 36.84
N GLU A 12 0.21 10.08 38.11
CA GLU A 12 0.91 9.16 39.00
C GLU A 12 0.06 7.90 39.28
N LYS A 13 -1.24 8.07 39.49
CA LYS A 13 -2.20 6.96 39.64
C LYS A 13 -2.30 6.13 38.38
N GLU A 14 -2.40 6.78 37.22
CA GLU A 14 -2.44 6.11 35.91
C GLU A 14 -1.14 5.34 35.63
N LYS A 15 0.00 5.96 35.92
CA LYS A 15 1.30 5.29 35.81
C LYS A 15 1.36 4.02 36.64
N GLN A 16 0.93 4.07 37.90
CA GLN A 16 0.93 2.88 38.78
C GLN A 16 0.03 1.77 38.22
N ALA A 17 -1.15 2.12 37.67
CA ALA A 17 -2.05 1.14 37.04
C ALA A 17 -1.44 0.52 35.78
N LEU A 18 -0.77 1.30 34.95
CA LEU A 18 -0.08 0.81 33.76
C LEU A 18 1.14 -0.06 34.11
N ASP A 19 1.93 0.34 35.11
CA ASP A 19 3.06 -0.45 35.61
C ASP A 19 2.61 -1.82 36.14
N ALA A 20 1.46 -1.88 36.85
CA ALA A 20 0.89 -3.12 37.33
C ALA A 20 0.48 -4.03 36.16
N ARG A 21 -0.24 -3.49 35.16
CA ARG A 21 -0.64 -4.25 33.97
C ARG A 21 0.58 -4.73 33.15
N TYR A 22 1.58 -3.89 33.01
CA TYR A 22 2.80 -4.27 32.30
C TYR A 22 3.49 -5.48 32.97
N LYS A 23 3.60 -5.47 34.30
CA LYS A 23 4.14 -6.60 35.05
C LYS A 23 3.32 -7.89 34.93
N GLU A 24 2.00 -7.78 34.77
CA GLU A 24 1.15 -8.94 34.48
C GLU A 24 1.48 -9.55 33.11
N TYR A 25 1.62 -8.71 32.08
CA TYR A 25 2.01 -9.18 30.74
C TYR A 25 3.43 -9.79 30.73
N GLU A 26 4.38 -9.23 31.46
CA GLU A 26 5.71 -9.82 31.61
C GLU A 26 5.65 -11.25 32.16
N LYS A 27 4.80 -11.49 33.17
CA LYS A 27 4.62 -12.83 33.76
C LYS A 27 3.99 -13.85 32.80
N MET A 28 3.28 -13.38 31.78
CA MET A 28 2.66 -14.27 30.79
C MET A 28 3.67 -14.84 29.80
N HIS A 29 4.91 -14.35 29.79
CA HIS A 29 5.98 -14.78 28.88
C HIS A 29 5.54 -14.82 27.40
N LEU A 30 4.77 -13.81 26.98
CA LEU A 30 4.24 -13.74 25.63
C LEU A 30 5.37 -13.61 24.59
N SER A 31 5.33 -14.46 23.57
CA SER A 31 6.21 -14.36 22.40
C SER A 31 5.41 -13.81 21.24
N LEU A 32 5.26 -12.47 21.20
CA LEU A 32 4.50 -11.76 20.16
C LEU A 32 5.46 -11.00 19.24
N ASP A 33 5.34 -11.24 17.94
CA ASP A 33 6.04 -10.47 16.92
C ASP A 33 5.06 -9.50 16.23
N MET A 34 5.24 -8.21 16.47
CA MET A 34 4.46 -7.13 15.86
C MET A 34 5.27 -6.40 14.77
N SER A 35 6.45 -6.87 14.42
CA SER A 35 7.35 -6.19 13.48
C SER A 35 6.85 -6.26 12.04
N ARG A 36 5.97 -7.22 11.73
CA ARG A 36 5.39 -7.39 10.41
C ARG A 36 3.95 -7.89 10.48
N GLY A 37 3.07 -7.30 9.67
CA GLY A 37 1.72 -7.81 9.42
C GLY A 37 1.78 -9.03 8.50
N LYS A 38 1.78 -10.23 9.08
CA LYS A 38 1.72 -11.50 8.35
C LYS A 38 0.39 -12.19 8.62
N PRO A 39 -0.24 -12.81 7.58
CA PRO A 39 -1.39 -13.66 7.80
C PRO A 39 -1.04 -14.80 8.77
N GLY A 40 -1.95 -15.12 9.69
CA GLY A 40 -1.83 -16.28 10.57
C GLY A 40 -2.10 -17.58 9.83
N GLU A 41 -1.78 -18.71 10.48
CA GLU A 41 -1.90 -20.06 9.90
C GLU A 41 -3.32 -20.34 9.36
N ALA A 42 -4.36 -20.02 10.14
CA ALA A 42 -5.75 -20.20 9.72
C ALA A 42 -6.14 -19.38 8.49
N GLN A 43 -5.52 -18.21 8.29
CA GLN A 43 -5.75 -17.38 7.10
C GLN A 43 -5.00 -17.95 5.87
N LEU A 44 -3.78 -18.45 6.07
CA LEU A 44 -3.00 -19.09 4.98
C LEU A 44 -3.67 -20.39 4.51
N ALA A 45 -4.26 -21.17 5.43
CA ALA A 45 -4.99 -22.39 5.11
C ALA A 45 -6.15 -22.19 4.12
N LEU A 46 -6.75 -20.98 4.06
CA LEU A 46 -7.82 -20.65 3.11
C LEU A 46 -7.36 -20.73 1.65
N SER A 47 -6.09 -20.48 1.39
CA SER A 47 -5.50 -20.49 0.04
C SER A 47 -4.61 -21.70 -0.24
N GLU A 48 -4.47 -22.64 0.68
CA GLU A 48 -3.58 -23.80 0.55
C GLU A 48 -3.92 -24.67 -0.66
N GLY A 49 -5.20 -24.80 -1.01
CA GLY A 49 -5.65 -25.50 -2.20
C GLY A 49 -5.08 -24.95 -3.51
N LEU A 50 -4.68 -23.67 -3.56
CA LEU A 50 -4.03 -23.10 -4.75
C LEU A 50 -2.68 -23.74 -5.08
N LEU A 51 -1.98 -24.27 -4.08
CA LEU A 51 -0.68 -24.94 -4.27
C LEU A 51 -0.77 -26.24 -5.09
N THR A 52 -1.94 -26.83 -5.14
CA THR A 52 -2.17 -28.14 -5.78
C THR A 52 -3.11 -28.09 -6.98
N VAL A 53 -3.72 -26.94 -7.28
CA VAL A 53 -4.73 -26.78 -8.34
C VAL A 53 -4.15 -27.08 -9.74
N LEU A 54 -2.85 -26.88 -9.94
CA LEU A 54 -2.17 -27.15 -11.21
C LEU A 54 -1.42 -28.50 -11.23
N ASN A 55 -1.78 -29.41 -10.34
CA ASN A 55 -1.20 -30.76 -10.36
C ASN A 55 -1.61 -31.49 -11.63
N SER A 56 -0.68 -32.24 -12.21
CA SER A 56 -0.86 -33.13 -13.38
C SER A 56 -1.17 -32.47 -14.74
N GLY A 57 -1.04 -31.17 -14.89
CA GLY A 57 -1.13 -30.49 -16.20
C GLY A 57 -2.54 -30.38 -16.80
N GLU A 58 -3.57 -30.75 -16.06
CA GLU A 58 -4.93 -30.80 -16.58
C GLU A 58 -5.60 -29.43 -16.75
N GLN A 59 -5.11 -28.39 -16.08
CA GLN A 59 -5.73 -27.04 -16.11
C GLN A 59 -4.73 -25.93 -16.43
N THR A 60 -3.86 -26.17 -17.38
CA THR A 60 -2.87 -25.18 -17.79
C THR A 60 -3.37 -24.22 -18.87
N VAL A 61 -4.54 -24.49 -19.43
CA VAL A 61 -5.19 -23.63 -20.44
C VAL A 61 -6.41 -22.98 -19.81
N CYS A 62 -6.43 -21.66 -19.75
CA CYS A 62 -7.53 -20.85 -19.28
C CYS A 62 -8.02 -19.96 -20.42
N GLU A 63 -9.31 -20.04 -20.76
CA GLU A 63 -9.92 -19.22 -21.83
C GLU A 63 -9.15 -19.26 -23.18
N GLY A 64 -8.61 -20.42 -23.52
CA GLY A 64 -7.79 -20.61 -24.72
C GLY A 64 -6.33 -20.15 -24.60
N ILE A 65 -5.93 -19.62 -23.45
CA ILE A 65 -4.57 -19.18 -23.16
C ILE A 65 -3.82 -20.29 -22.40
N ASP A 66 -2.73 -20.76 -22.96
CA ASP A 66 -1.83 -21.68 -22.26
C ASP A 66 -0.97 -20.90 -21.24
N CYS A 67 -1.35 -21.01 -19.95
CA CYS A 67 -0.70 -20.26 -18.85
C CYS A 67 0.76 -20.64 -18.61
N ARG A 68 1.27 -21.69 -19.29
CA ARG A 68 2.71 -22.05 -19.27
C ARG A 68 3.51 -21.22 -20.26
N ASN A 69 2.85 -20.47 -21.14
CA ASN A 69 3.48 -19.67 -22.17
C ASN A 69 3.51 -18.20 -21.80
N TYR A 70 4.30 -17.42 -22.49
CA TYR A 70 4.34 -15.95 -22.33
C TYR A 70 3.25 -15.32 -23.20
N GLY A 71 2.83 -14.10 -22.80
CA GLY A 71 1.77 -13.31 -23.47
C GLY A 71 0.75 -12.81 -22.44
N GLY A 72 -0.30 -12.14 -22.91
CA GLY A 72 -1.36 -11.64 -22.05
C GLY A 72 -0.88 -10.63 -21.00
N PHE A 73 -0.24 -9.55 -21.46
CA PHE A 73 0.39 -8.52 -20.60
C PHE A 73 -0.54 -7.91 -19.55
N GLU A 74 -1.83 -7.93 -19.79
CA GLU A 74 -2.84 -7.36 -18.88
C GLU A 74 -3.32 -8.36 -17.84
N GLY A 75 -2.98 -9.64 -18.00
CA GLY A 75 -3.46 -10.76 -17.19
C GLY A 75 -4.64 -11.49 -17.81
N LEU A 76 -5.02 -12.61 -17.21
CA LEU A 76 -6.16 -13.43 -17.67
C LEU A 76 -7.47 -12.67 -17.55
N PRO A 77 -8.34 -12.69 -18.58
CA PRO A 77 -9.62 -11.95 -18.56
C PRO A 77 -10.51 -12.30 -17.37
N SER A 78 -10.68 -13.58 -17.06
CA SER A 78 -11.46 -14.02 -15.90
C SER A 78 -10.93 -13.50 -14.57
N LEU A 79 -9.62 -13.44 -14.41
CA LEU A 79 -9.00 -12.90 -13.20
C LEU A 79 -9.14 -11.38 -13.13
N ARG A 80 -8.99 -10.68 -14.26
CA ARG A 80 -9.25 -9.23 -14.35
C ARG A 80 -10.69 -8.93 -13.95
N LYS A 81 -11.64 -9.71 -14.46
CA LYS A 81 -13.06 -9.57 -14.11
C LYS A 81 -13.31 -9.73 -12.61
N ILE A 82 -12.70 -10.72 -11.96
CA ILE A 82 -12.83 -10.90 -10.49
C ILE A 82 -12.38 -9.63 -9.75
N PHE A 83 -11.25 -9.05 -10.13
CA PHE A 83 -10.76 -7.82 -9.48
C PHE A 83 -11.58 -6.59 -9.89
N ALA A 84 -12.09 -6.52 -11.11
CA ALA A 84 -13.00 -5.46 -11.54
C ALA A 84 -14.30 -5.45 -10.71
N ASP A 85 -14.91 -6.62 -10.53
CA ASP A 85 -16.11 -6.77 -9.71
C ASP A 85 -15.82 -6.44 -8.22
N LEU A 86 -14.67 -6.87 -7.69
CA LEU A 86 -14.28 -6.62 -6.30
C LEU A 86 -13.99 -5.14 -6.03
N LEU A 87 -13.40 -4.44 -6.99
CA LEU A 87 -13.00 -3.04 -6.87
C LEU A 87 -14.05 -2.06 -7.41
N GLU A 88 -15.15 -2.57 -7.96
CA GLU A 88 -16.20 -1.77 -8.60
C GLU A 88 -15.65 -0.87 -9.72
N LEU A 89 -14.74 -1.41 -10.53
CA LEU A 89 -14.09 -0.74 -11.65
C LEU A 89 -14.40 -1.42 -12.98
N PRO A 90 -14.32 -0.70 -14.12
CA PRO A 90 -14.35 -1.31 -15.43
C PRO A 90 -13.20 -2.31 -15.63
N GLU A 91 -13.46 -3.44 -16.30
CA GLU A 91 -12.47 -4.50 -16.53
C GLU A 91 -11.24 -3.98 -17.31
N GLU A 92 -11.44 -3.08 -18.25
CA GLU A 92 -10.38 -2.43 -19.03
C GLU A 92 -9.44 -1.56 -18.19
N SER A 93 -9.85 -1.19 -16.96
CA SER A 93 -9.03 -0.45 -16.01
C SER A 93 -8.17 -1.35 -15.14
N ILE A 94 -8.34 -2.67 -15.22
CA ILE A 94 -7.59 -3.63 -14.41
C ILE A 94 -6.38 -4.14 -15.19
N PHE A 95 -5.23 -3.98 -14.59
CA PHE A 95 -3.97 -4.58 -15.03
C PHE A 95 -3.40 -5.44 -13.92
N LEU A 96 -3.19 -6.73 -14.20
CA LEU A 96 -2.65 -7.67 -13.23
C LEU A 96 -1.12 -7.72 -13.35
N GLY A 97 -0.46 -7.49 -12.24
CA GLY A 97 0.99 -7.58 -12.15
C GLY A 97 1.45 -8.76 -11.29
N ASN A 98 2.62 -8.61 -10.69
CA ASN A 98 3.17 -9.61 -9.79
C ASN A 98 2.56 -9.52 -8.37
N ALA A 99 3.02 -10.40 -7.46
CA ALA A 99 2.55 -10.44 -6.08
C ALA A 99 3.18 -9.36 -5.16
N SER A 100 4.04 -8.49 -5.69
CA SER A 100 4.66 -7.40 -4.93
C SER A 100 4.02 -6.05 -5.28
N SER A 101 3.13 -5.57 -4.42
CA SER A 101 2.54 -4.24 -4.58
C SER A 101 3.60 -3.12 -4.62
N LEU A 102 4.67 -3.27 -3.85
CA LEU A 102 5.77 -2.30 -3.82
C LEU A 102 6.51 -2.21 -5.16
N GLU A 103 6.72 -3.34 -5.81
CA GLU A 103 7.31 -3.37 -7.15
C GLU A 103 6.37 -2.74 -8.19
N LEU A 104 5.08 -3.02 -8.12
CA LEU A 104 4.10 -2.40 -9.01
C LEU A 104 4.07 -0.88 -8.83
N MET A 105 4.09 -0.39 -7.59
CA MET A 105 4.17 1.04 -7.29
C MET A 105 5.45 1.68 -7.83
N PHE A 106 6.60 1.04 -7.57
CA PHE A 106 7.88 1.51 -8.10
C PHE A 106 7.88 1.57 -9.63
N ASN A 107 7.46 0.49 -10.29
CA ASN A 107 7.41 0.41 -11.74
C ASN A 107 6.46 1.44 -12.35
N THR A 108 5.31 1.71 -11.71
CA THR A 108 4.36 2.74 -12.14
C THR A 108 5.00 4.13 -12.09
N VAL A 109 5.61 4.48 -10.96
CA VAL A 109 6.27 5.78 -10.79
C VAL A 109 7.47 5.90 -11.74
N ALA A 110 8.31 4.87 -11.85
CA ALA A 110 9.45 4.85 -12.76
C ALA A 110 9.01 5.02 -14.22
N ARG A 111 7.93 4.36 -14.61
CA ARG A 111 7.35 4.50 -15.95
C ARG A 111 6.91 5.93 -16.24
N HIS A 112 6.25 6.58 -15.30
CA HIS A 112 5.85 7.99 -15.47
C HIS A 112 7.05 8.93 -15.51
N MET A 113 8.09 8.65 -14.73
CA MET A 113 9.35 9.38 -14.78
C MET A 113 10.02 9.29 -16.16
N MET A 114 9.98 8.10 -16.80
CA MET A 114 10.67 7.86 -18.06
C MET A 114 9.82 8.19 -19.30
N PHE A 115 8.53 7.95 -19.26
CA PHE A 115 7.68 7.98 -20.47
C PHE A 115 6.48 8.92 -20.37
N GLY A 116 6.22 9.51 -19.18
CA GLY A 116 5.01 10.29 -18.92
C GLY A 116 3.80 9.42 -18.54
N ALA A 117 2.72 10.07 -18.15
CA ALA A 117 1.53 9.42 -17.61
C ALA A 117 0.65 8.74 -18.69
N TYR A 118 0.75 9.18 -19.92
CA TYR A 118 0.03 8.62 -21.08
C TYR A 118 0.85 8.81 -22.38
N LYS A 119 0.42 8.16 -23.44
CA LYS A 119 1.13 8.23 -24.74
C LYS A 119 1.19 9.68 -25.24
N GLY A 120 2.42 10.18 -25.43
CA GLY A 120 2.68 11.55 -25.87
C GLY A 120 2.78 12.59 -24.74
N ALA A 121 2.58 12.19 -23.49
CA ALA A 121 2.84 13.07 -22.36
C ALA A 121 4.33 13.30 -22.14
N THR A 122 4.69 14.48 -21.68
CA THR A 122 6.07 14.79 -21.27
C THR A 122 6.47 13.91 -20.08
N PRO A 123 7.61 13.21 -20.12
CA PRO A 123 8.13 12.47 -18.97
C PRO A 123 8.24 13.36 -17.72
N TRP A 124 7.89 12.82 -16.56
CA TRP A 124 8.01 13.60 -15.31
C TRP A 124 9.44 14.05 -15.05
N SER A 125 10.45 13.26 -15.44
CA SER A 125 11.87 13.65 -15.34
C SER A 125 12.23 14.93 -16.11
N ALA A 126 11.46 15.29 -17.12
CA ALA A 126 11.66 16.51 -17.92
C ALA A 126 10.79 17.70 -17.44
N GLN A 127 9.99 17.53 -16.39
CA GLN A 127 9.06 18.56 -15.91
C GLN A 127 9.59 19.37 -14.70
N GLY A 128 10.88 19.27 -14.38
CA GLY A 128 11.48 19.91 -13.21
C GLY A 128 11.38 19.05 -11.95
N LYS A 129 11.24 19.67 -10.78
CA LYS A 129 11.18 18.96 -9.49
C LYS A 129 9.78 18.43 -9.23
N ILE A 130 9.62 17.15 -9.40
CA ILE A 130 8.34 16.46 -9.12
C ILE A 130 8.09 16.41 -7.62
N ARG A 131 6.83 16.58 -7.23
CA ARG A 131 6.33 16.58 -5.86
C ARG A 131 5.30 15.47 -5.64
N PHE A 132 5.36 14.86 -4.46
CA PHE A 132 4.41 13.84 -4.04
C PHE A 132 3.89 14.14 -2.66
N LEU A 133 2.58 14.07 -2.48
CA LEU A 133 1.94 14.28 -1.18
C LEU A 133 2.11 13.03 -0.31
N CYS A 134 2.45 13.25 0.94
CA CYS A 134 2.77 12.18 1.88
C CYS A 134 2.09 12.45 3.23
N PRO A 135 0.90 11.91 3.50
CA PRO A 135 0.27 11.98 4.82
C PRO A 135 1.03 11.11 5.84
N PRO A 136 1.78 11.72 6.79
CA PRO A 136 2.39 10.95 7.86
C PRO A 136 1.42 10.78 9.06
N PRO A 137 1.48 9.66 9.81
CA PRO A 137 2.34 8.51 9.58
C PRO A 137 1.87 7.67 8.40
N GLY A 138 2.79 7.21 7.55
CA GLY A 138 2.54 6.39 6.38
C GLY A 138 3.56 5.26 6.25
N TYR A 139 3.41 4.45 5.22
CA TYR A 139 4.36 3.38 4.96
C TYR A 139 5.67 3.94 4.40
N ASP A 140 6.77 3.77 5.12
CA ASP A 140 8.07 4.34 4.82
C ASP A 140 8.61 3.95 3.42
N ARG A 141 8.20 2.78 2.91
CA ARG A 141 8.60 2.30 1.57
C ARG A 141 8.00 3.12 0.44
N HIS A 142 6.79 3.64 0.59
CA HIS A 142 6.19 4.57 -0.36
C HIS A 142 7.04 5.86 -0.46
N PHE A 143 7.45 6.37 0.68
CA PHE A 143 8.29 7.57 0.73
C PHE A 143 9.68 7.31 0.12
N ALA A 144 10.25 6.13 0.38
CA ALA A 144 11.52 5.71 -0.19
C ALA A 144 11.48 5.61 -1.73
N ILE A 145 10.36 5.18 -2.34
CA ILE A 145 10.18 5.21 -3.79
C ILE A 145 10.32 6.64 -4.33
N SER A 146 9.60 7.58 -3.73
CA SER A 146 9.67 8.99 -4.15
C SER A 146 11.08 9.58 -3.98
N GLN A 147 11.74 9.26 -2.86
CA GLN A 147 13.12 9.70 -2.60
C GLN A 147 14.12 9.11 -3.61
N CYS A 148 13.97 7.83 -3.94
CA CYS A 148 14.79 7.15 -4.94
C CYS A 148 14.68 7.82 -6.32
N MET A 149 13.50 8.34 -6.66
CA MET A 149 13.25 9.07 -7.90
C MET A 149 13.55 10.58 -7.78
N ASN A 150 14.23 11.01 -6.72
CA ASN A 150 14.56 12.41 -6.45
C ASN A 150 13.34 13.34 -6.43
N MET A 151 12.18 12.86 -5.98
CA MET A 151 10.98 13.66 -5.81
C MET A 151 11.01 14.41 -4.47
N GLU A 152 10.34 15.54 -4.42
CA GLU A 152 10.08 16.26 -3.18
C GLU A 152 8.84 15.69 -2.50
N LEU A 153 8.97 15.31 -1.22
CA LEU A 153 7.86 14.83 -0.41
C LEU A 153 7.22 16.00 0.32
N ILE A 154 5.92 16.20 0.12
CA ILE A 154 5.15 17.25 0.80
C ILE A 154 4.27 16.59 1.86
N PRO A 155 4.52 16.83 3.15
CA PRO A 155 3.68 16.25 4.20
C PRO A 155 2.28 16.86 4.19
N VAL A 156 1.28 16.00 4.31
CA VAL A 156 -0.13 16.39 4.49
C VAL A 156 -0.54 16.08 5.92
N ARG A 157 -1.19 17.02 6.57
CA ARG A 157 -1.69 16.84 7.93
C ARG A 157 -2.74 15.73 7.99
N MET A 158 -2.66 14.89 9.01
CA MET A 158 -3.69 13.89 9.31
C MET A 158 -4.74 14.45 10.26
N THR A 159 -5.99 14.15 10.00
CA THR A 159 -7.16 14.41 10.85
C THR A 159 -7.71 13.08 11.39
N PRO A 160 -8.63 13.09 12.36
CA PRO A 160 -9.27 11.84 12.82
C PRO A 160 -10.03 11.06 11.74
N SER A 161 -10.39 11.70 10.62
CA SER A 161 -11.11 11.08 9.50
C SER A 161 -10.23 10.78 8.28
N GLY A 162 -8.92 11.04 8.36
CA GLY A 162 -7.98 10.81 7.25
C GLY A 162 -7.12 12.04 6.95
N PRO A 163 -6.50 12.11 5.77
CA PRO A 163 -5.75 13.29 5.34
C PRO A 163 -6.61 14.55 5.32
N ASP A 164 -5.99 15.68 5.61
CA ASP A 164 -6.64 16.99 5.48
C ASP A 164 -6.88 17.30 4.00
N MET A 165 -8.10 17.06 3.55
CA MET A 165 -8.44 17.22 2.14
C MET A 165 -8.45 18.66 1.67
N ASP A 166 -8.75 19.64 2.54
CA ASP A 166 -8.64 21.06 2.19
C ASP A 166 -7.18 21.42 1.88
N GLN A 167 -6.24 20.88 2.67
CA GLN A 167 -4.82 21.03 2.40
C GLN A 167 -4.41 20.34 1.08
N VAL A 168 -4.94 19.14 0.82
CA VAL A 168 -4.69 18.42 -0.44
C VAL A 168 -5.18 19.23 -1.63
N GLU A 169 -6.41 19.75 -1.59
CA GLU A 169 -6.99 20.56 -2.67
C GLU A 169 -6.17 21.82 -2.98
N GLU A 170 -5.57 22.42 -1.97
CA GLU A 170 -4.69 23.57 -2.19
C GLU A 170 -3.36 23.15 -2.82
N LEU A 171 -2.76 22.08 -2.33
CA LEU A 171 -1.45 21.61 -2.79
C LEU A 171 -1.48 21.08 -4.23
N VAL A 172 -2.57 20.45 -4.67
CA VAL A 172 -2.68 19.91 -6.04
C VAL A 172 -2.87 20.97 -7.11
N LYS A 173 -3.04 22.23 -6.75
CA LYS A 173 -3.00 23.36 -7.69
C LYS A 173 -1.61 23.57 -8.29
N ASP A 174 -0.58 23.08 -7.61
CA ASP A 174 0.77 23.04 -8.14
C ASP A 174 0.89 21.88 -9.14
N GLU A 175 1.11 22.19 -10.40
CA GLU A 175 1.27 21.20 -11.49
C GLU A 175 2.45 20.24 -11.29
N GLN A 176 3.40 20.54 -10.39
CA GLN A 176 4.48 19.65 -10.04
C GLN A 176 4.06 18.54 -9.06
N VAL A 177 2.91 18.67 -8.41
CA VAL A 177 2.33 17.62 -7.58
C VAL A 177 1.69 16.58 -8.49
N LYS A 178 2.27 15.38 -8.52
CA LYS A 178 1.87 14.30 -9.44
C LYS A 178 1.11 13.15 -8.76
N GLY A 179 1.07 13.12 -7.47
CA GLY A 179 0.35 12.08 -6.75
C GLY A 179 0.41 12.21 -5.24
N ILE A 180 -0.30 11.32 -4.60
CA ILE A 180 -0.38 11.17 -3.14
C ILE A 180 -0.21 9.70 -2.77
N TRP A 181 0.53 9.43 -1.71
CA TRP A 181 0.57 8.11 -1.08
C TRP A 181 -0.50 8.00 0.00
N CYS A 182 -1.41 7.05 -0.12
CA CYS A 182 -2.47 6.76 0.85
C CYS A 182 -2.66 5.24 1.07
#